data_a5b3b8b9a84d2bfabf417cfd5767ca9f
#
_entry.id   a5b3b8b9a84d2bfabf417cfd5767ca9f
#
_cell.length_a   1.000
_cell.length_b   1.000
_cell.length_c   1.000
_cell.angle_alpha   90.00
_cell.angle_beta   90.00
_cell.angle_gamma   90.00
#
_symmetry.space_group_name_H-M   'P 1'
#
loop_
_entity.id
_entity.type
_entity.pdbx_description
1 polymer ?
#
loop_
_entity_poly.entity_id
_entity_poly.type
_entity_poly.pdbx_seq_one_letter_code
_entity_poly.pdbx_strand_id
1 'polypeptide(L)' 'MFAMSIRPEVLKKLREDYPEGCTVELVEMCDPYREMPAGMRGVVQFVDDAGGIHVAWSNGSSLAAIHGIDVIRRID' A
#
# COMPACT_ATOMS: atom_id res chain seq x y z
N MET A 1 -7.48 17.46 -17.38
CA MET A 1 -7.41 16.66 -16.57
C MET A 1 -6.17 16.28 -16.14
N PHE A 2 -5.99 15.68 -15.26
CA PHE A 2 -4.89 15.31 -14.84
C PHE A 2 -4.92 14.06 -14.51
N ALA A 3 -4.20 13.33 -14.97
CA ALA A 3 -4.03 12.08 -14.55
C ALA A 3 -3.02 12.11 -13.51
N MET A 4 -3.29 11.53 -12.44
CA MET A 4 -2.33 11.27 -11.45
C MET A 4 -1.57 10.07 -11.88
N SER A 5 -0.74 10.19 -12.88
CA SER A 5 0.02 9.04 -13.33
C SER A 5 1.33 8.97 -12.58
N ILE A 6 1.61 7.81 -12.00
CA ILE A 6 2.87 7.56 -11.33
C ILE A 6 3.97 7.37 -12.38
N ARG A 7 5.16 7.84 -12.10
CA ARG A 7 6.29 7.67 -13.01
C ARG A 7 6.67 6.19 -13.10
N PRO A 8 7.03 5.69 -14.29
CA PRO A 8 7.37 4.27 -14.45
C PRO A 8 8.51 3.80 -13.53
N GLU A 9 9.50 4.64 -13.30
CA GLU A 9 10.61 4.25 -12.43
C GLU A 9 10.17 4.17 -10.96
N VAL A 10 9.21 4.99 -10.54
CA VAL A 10 8.66 4.92 -9.19
C VAL A 10 7.82 3.66 -9.04
N LEU A 11 7.02 3.36 -10.04
CA LEU A 11 6.18 2.16 -10.04
C LEU A 11 7.05 0.90 -9.98
N LYS A 12 8.13 0.88 -10.75
CA LYS A 12 9.06 -0.25 -10.72
C LYS A 12 9.67 -0.41 -9.34
N LYS A 13 10.05 0.70 -8.70
CA LYS A 13 10.63 0.68 -7.36
C LYS A 13 9.63 0.16 -6.34
N LEU A 14 8.37 0.57 -6.46
CA LEU A 14 7.32 0.08 -5.56
C LEU A 14 7.15 -1.42 -5.69
N ARG A 15 7.16 -1.95 -6.90
CA ARG A 15 7.02 -3.37 -7.13
C ARG A 15 8.22 -4.17 -6.63
N GLU A 16 9.39 -3.56 -6.64
CA GLU A 16 10.60 -4.18 -6.08
C GLU A 16 10.58 -4.16 -4.56
N ASP A 17 10.12 -3.06 -3.97
CA ASP A 17 10.09 -2.91 -2.53
C ASP A 17 8.95 -3.70 -1.88
N TYR A 18 7.84 -3.85 -2.59
CA TYR A 18 6.65 -4.52 -2.07
C TYR A 18 6.20 -5.66 -2.99
N PRO A 19 7.01 -6.71 -3.12
CA PRO A 19 6.61 -7.84 -3.94
C PRO A 19 5.46 -8.62 -3.31
N GLU A 20 4.73 -9.33 -4.14
CA GLU A 20 3.63 -10.17 -3.67
C GLU A 20 4.12 -11.13 -2.57
N GLY A 21 3.37 -11.21 -1.50
CA GLY A 21 3.68 -12.09 -0.38
C GLY A 21 4.51 -11.47 0.72
N CYS A 22 5.05 -10.25 0.53
CA CYS A 22 5.80 -9.61 1.60
C CYS A 22 4.84 -9.09 2.68
N THR A 23 5.34 -9.00 3.90
CA THR A 23 4.54 -8.49 5.03
C THR A 23 4.85 -7.02 5.25
N VAL A 24 3.80 -6.24 5.44
CA VAL A 24 3.91 -4.81 5.69
C VAL A 24 3.14 -4.44 6.95
N GLU A 25 3.52 -3.29 7.51
CA GLU A 25 2.84 -2.73 8.67
C GLU A 25 2.36 -1.34 8.30
N LEU A 26 1.12 -1.04 8.67
CA LEU A 26 0.54 0.28 8.43
C LEU A 26 1.15 1.27 9.39
N VAL A 27 1.70 2.37 8.86
CA VAL A 27 2.23 3.47 9.66
C VAL A 27 1.17 4.56 9.77
N GLU A 28 0.57 4.93 8.63
CA GLU A 28 -0.45 5.98 8.62
C GLU A 28 -1.36 5.81 7.40
N MET A 29 -2.66 5.92 7.61
CA MET A 29 -3.63 5.88 6.51
C MET A 29 -4.52 7.11 6.58
N CYS A 30 -4.58 7.84 5.48
CA CYS A 30 -5.32 9.09 5.41
C CYS A 30 -6.74 8.87 4.91
N ASP A 31 -7.52 8.10 5.65
CA ASP A 31 -8.93 7.89 5.31
C ASP A 31 -9.77 8.06 6.58
N PRO A 32 -10.48 9.17 6.72
CA PRO A 32 -11.23 9.43 7.94
C PRO A 32 -12.44 8.52 8.13
N TYR A 33 -12.82 7.79 7.08
CA TYR A 33 -14.00 6.93 7.15
C TYR A 33 -13.66 5.47 7.42
N ARG A 34 -12.39 5.15 7.59
CA ARG A 34 -11.96 3.78 7.78
C ARG A 34 -11.08 3.66 9.00
N GLU A 35 -11.41 2.70 9.85
CA GLU A 35 -10.62 2.51 11.06
C GLU A 35 -9.52 1.50 10.78
N MET A 36 -8.38 2.02 10.41
CA MET A 36 -7.19 1.21 10.18
C MET A 36 -6.11 1.73 11.12
N PRO A 37 -5.98 1.12 12.28
CA PRO A 37 -5.00 1.61 13.26
C PRO A 37 -3.57 1.39 12.81
N ALA A 38 -2.71 2.33 13.16
CA ALA A 38 -1.27 2.17 12.94
C ALA A 38 -0.80 0.90 13.63
N GLY A 39 0.14 0.21 13.01
CA GLY A 39 0.64 -1.06 13.52
C GLY A 39 -0.06 -2.28 12.95
N MET A 40 -1.14 -2.10 12.22
CA MET A 40 -1.82 -3.23 11.59
C MET A 40 -0.93 -3.85 10.53
N ARG A 41 -0.86 -5.16 10.48
CA ARG A 41 -0.04 -5.88 9.53
C ARG A 41 -0.87 -6.53 8.45
N GLY A 42 -0.25 -6.75 7.30
CA GLY A 42 -0.89 -7.42 6.20
C GLY A 42 0.13 -7.96 5.22
N VAL A 43 -0.38 -8.68 4.22
CA VAL A 43 0.45 -9.31 3.20
C VAL A 43 0.11 -8.66 1.86
N VAL A 44 1.15 -8.22 1.15
CA VAL A 44 0.96 -7.56 -0.14
C VAL A 44 0.46 -8.57 -1.17
N GLN A 45 -0.59 -8.18 -1.88
CA GLN A 45 -1.16 -8.98 -2.96
C GLN A 45 -0.55 -8.58 -4.30
N PHE A 46 -0.56 -7.29 -4.59
CA PHE A 46 0.04 -6.74 -5.81
C PHE A 46 0.07 -5.23 -5.72
N VAL A 47 0.82 -4.61 -6.64
CA VAL A 47 0.84 -3.14 -6.79
C VAL A 47 0.19 -2.82 -8.13
N ASP A 48 -0.83 -1.98 -8.14
CA ASP A 48 -1.51 -1.64 -9.37
C ASP A 48 -0.76 -0.53 -10.13
N ASP A 49 -1.23 -0.23 -11.34
CA ASP A 49 -0.54 0.71 -12.22
C ASP A 49 -0.61 2.16 -11.74
N ALA A 50 -1.48 2.44 -10.80
CA ALA A 50 -1.63 3.78 -10.23
C ALA A 50 -0.83 3.95 -8.93
N GLY A 51 -0.08 2.93 -8.52
CA GLY A 51 0.70 2.99 -7.29
C GLY A 51 -0.07 2.59 -6.04
N GLY A 52 -1.22 1.95 -6.19
CA GLY A 52 -1.95 1.39 -5.06
C GLY A 52 -1.36 0.05 -4.66
N ILE A 53 -0.94 -0.08 -3.41
CA ILE A 53 -0.38 -1.32 -2.89
C ILE A 53 -1.52 -2.09 -2.24
N HIS A 54 -1.98 -3.14 -2.89
CA HIS A 54 -3.10 -3.92 -2.41
C HIS A 54 -2.64 -4.92 -1.37
N VAL A 55 -3.21 -4.82 -0.18
CA VAL A 55 -2.78 -5.58 0.99
C VAL A 55 -3.95 -6.32 1.60
N ALA A 56 -3.74 -7.59 1.92
CA ALA A 56 -4.71 -8.34 2.72
C ALA A 56 -4.35 -8.08 4.18
N TRP A 57 -5.10 -7.19 4.81
CA TRP A 57 -4.83 -6.78 6.19
C TRP A 57 -5.34 -7.82 7.18
N SER A 58 -4.72 -7.87 8.35
CA SER A 58 -5.02 -8.88 9.37
C SER A 58 -6.45 -8.79 9.91
N ASN A 59 -7.11 -7.64 9.74
CA ASN A 59 -8.51 -7.49 10.17
C ASN A 59 -9.51 -7.92 9.09
N GLY A 60 -9.03 -8.50 7.99
CA GLY A 60 -9.90 -8.93 6.89
C GLY A 60 -10.15 -7.85 5.84
N SER A 61 -9.64 -6.65 6.04
CA SER A 61 -9.77 -5.58 5.05
C SER A 61 -8.83 -5.81 3.87
N SER A 62 -9.24 -5.36 2.68
CA SER A 62 -8.40 -5.42 1.49
C SER A 62 -8.12 -4.03 0.93
N LEU A 63 -8.08 -3.01 1.79
CA LEU A 63 -7.83 -1.65 1.35
C LEU A 63 -6.44 -1.49 0.77
N ALA A 64 -6.34 -0.79 -0.35
CA ALA A 64 -5.05 -0.46 -0.94
C ALA A 64 -4.42 0.71 -0.19
N ALA A 65 -3.12 0.63 0.05
CA ALA A 65 -2.33 1.76 0.55
C ALA A 65 -1.87 2.55 -0.67
N ILE A 66 -2.15 3.83 -0.70
CA ILE A 66 -1.86 4.67 -1.87
C ILE A 66 -0.51 5.34 -1.69
N HIS A 67 0.40 5.10 -2.63
CA HIS A 67 1.72 5.70 -2.60
C HIS A 67 1.60 7.23 -2.58
N GLY A 68 2.31 7.87 -1.66
CA GLY A 68 2.31 9.32 -1.53
C GLY A 68 1.20 9.86 -0.62
N ILE A 69 0.25 9.03 -0.24
CA ILE A 69 -0.87 9.43 0.63
C ILE A 69 -0.83 8.62 1.93
N ASP A 70 -0.80 7.30 1.82
CA ASP A 70 -0.75 6.42 2.97
C ASP A 70 0.69 5.96 3.17
N VAL A 71 1.05 5.62 4.39
CA VAL A 71 2.42 5.21 4.71
C VAL A 71 2.39 3.80 5.28
N ILE A 72 3.13 2.91 4.62
CA ILE A 72 3.34 1.54 5.10
C ILE A 72 4.84 1.26 5.10
N ARG A 73 5.25 0.21 5.81
CA ARG A 73 6.64 -0.22 5.79
C ARG A 73 6.70 -1.74 5.71
N ARG A 74 7.68 -2.25 4.98
CA ARG A 74 7.93 -3.68 4.91
C ARG A 74 8.67 -4.14 6.15
N ILE A 75 8.22 -5.26 6.72
CA ILE A 75 8.78 -5.75 7.99
C ILE A 75 9.32 -7.17 7.91
N ASP A 76 9.36 -7.78 6.74
CA ASP A 76 9.95 -9.13 6.62
C ASP A 76 11.28 -9.14 5.87
#